data_ddf808f90097e9d9e3c0a20d9aa46a77
#
_entry.id   ddf808f90097e9d9e3c0a20d9aa46a77
#
_cell.length_a   1.000
_cell.length_b   1.000
_cell.length_c   1.000
_cell.angle_alpha   90.00
_cell.angle_beta   90.00
_cell.angle_gamma   90.00
#
_symmetry.space_group_name_H-M   'P 1'
#
loop_
_entity.id
_entity.type
_entity.pdbx_description
1 polymer ?
#
loop_
_entity_poly.entity_id
_entity_poly.type
_entity_poly.pdbx_seq_one_letter_code
_entity_poly.pdbx_strand_id
1 'polypeptide(L)'
;MKMHKIFILVILIIARLAPFAQQNTKTADSVAILQAQSLKQTEQKKGYANDHPGAQWFPKAGLGIFIHWGMAAVSGVGDLSWSMLANKPWKDHTLTPNSYYALAGKWDPSKMDFDKILKGAKAAGITYAVFVAKHHDGFTLWPSNYGEIGTRFQFSGRDFVKEFVTACRKYQIRVGLYYSPPDWYFERQYKNFSYNNKVQLDMDHQPTVLPKRTAEFEQNRVEYINHQVRELLTNYGKIDLMWFDGGRGEIPNQLVRELQPGIVINRRNGGVGDYGDSEGALPKKRFEGWFETCETSWPSDKWSYVENRRWDKAEDVITELVKLRAWGGNLLANLGPMASGEIPSQALMAWKEMAKWMKHSKESVIGVNGGPWPEEVNTPVTTNAGVAYLHFLPGDTSSVVWKNAPKPTRAILLRTNQPIDFKHSNGILEIDLPKNIRSNNVDVVKLFIGE
;
A
#
# COMPACT_ATOMS: atom_id res chain seq x y z
N MET A 1 -19.62 -75.06 -20.39
CA MET A 1 -19.00 -74.21 -21.42
C MET A 1 -19.79 -72.90 -21.55
N LYS A 2 -19.90 -72.06 -20.46
CA LYS A 2 -20.61 -70.77 -20.46
C LYS A 2 -20.06 -69.74 -19.40
N MET A 3 -18.79 -69.81 -19.01
CA MET A 3 -18.26 -68.89 -18.00
C MET A 3 -17.09 -67.97 -18.46
N HIS A 4 -16.69 -68.04 -19.73
CA HIS A 4 -15.53 -67.25 -20.22
C HIS A 4 -15.88 -65.95 -21.00
N LYS A 5 -17.19 -65.66 -21.23
CA LYS A 5 -17.60 -64.49 -22.01
C LYS A 5 -17.95 -63.25 -21.16
N ILE A 6 -18.12 -63.39 -19.83
CA ILE A 6 -18.52 -62.24 -18.95
C ILE A 6 -17.31 -61.43 -18.47
N PHE A 7 -16.13 -62.08 -18.34
CA PHE A 7 -14.92 -61.37 -17.81
C PHE A 7 -14.28 -60.37 -18.80
N ILE A 8 -14.46 -60.57 -20.12
CA ILE A 8 -13.86 -59.72 -21.15
C ILE A 8 -14.66 -58.42 -21.33
N LEU A 9 -15.95 -58.40 -21.00
CA LEU A 9 -16.83 -57.23 -21.15
C LEU A 9 -16.64 -56.18 -20.03
N VAL A 10 -16.28 -56.64 -18.83
CA VAL A 10 -16.04 -55.72 -17.66
C VAL A 10 -14.72 -54.99 -17.80
N ILE A 11 -13.67 -55.62 -18.33
CA ILE A 11 -12.35 -55.00 -18.53
C ILE A 11 -12.39 -53.94 -19.66
N LEU A 12 -13.22 -54.15 -20.69
CA LEU A 12 -13.40 -53.19 -21.78
C LEU A 12 -14.21 -51.95 -21.40
N ILE A 13 -15.08 -52.04 -20.38
CA ILE A 13 -15.85 -50.87 -19.87
C ILE A 13 -14.97 -49.98 -18.96
N ILE A 14 -14.09 -50.58 -18.16
CA ILE A 14 -13.19 -49.81 -17.26
C ILE A 14 -12.11 -49.10 -18.06
N ALA A 15 -11.59 -49.67 -19.15
CA ALA A 15 -10.58 -49.04 -20.00
C ALA A 15 -11.13 -47.89 -20.87
N ARG A 16 -12.47 -47.75 -21.04
CA ARG A 16 -13.08 -46.62 -21.78
C ARG A 16 -13.49 -45.43 -20.89
N LEU A 17 -13.54 -45.57 -19.58
CA LEU A 17 -13.91 -44.49 -18.66
C LEU A 17 -12.70 -43.62 -18.21
N ALA A 18 -11.50 -44.18 -18.23
CA ALA A 18 -10.30 -43.47 -17.85
C ALA A 18 -9.94 -42.25 -18.73
N PRO A 19 -10.08 -42.29 -20.08
CA PRO A 19 -9.79 -41.08 -20.88
C PRO A 19 -10.87 -39.99 -20.79
N PHE A 20 -12.10 -40.32 -20.40
CA PHE A 20 -13.17 -39.32 -20.26
C PHE A 20 -13.04 -38.44 -18.99
N ALA A 21 -12.54 -38.98 -17.88
CA ALA A 21 -12.30 -38.24 -16.66
C ALA A 21 -11.10 -37.29 -16.84
N GLN A 22 -10.07 -37.72 -17.54
CA GLN A 22 -8.86 -36.89 -17.77
C GLN A 22 -9.07 -35.79 -18.82
N GLN A 23 -10.05 -35.96 -19.74
CA GLN A 23 -10.40 -34.93 -20.72
C GLN A 23 -11.33 -33.85 -20.14
N ASN A 24 -12.18 -34.21 -19.15
CA ASN A 24 -13.06 -33.26 -18.48
C ASN A 24 -12.30 -32.37 -17.46
N THR A 25 -11.25 -32.85 -16.81
CA THR A 25 -10.43 -32.01 -15.91
C THR A 25 -9.64 -30.95 -16.68
N LYS A 26 -9.03 -31.33 -17.83
CA LYS A 26 -8.31 -30.35 -18.69
C LYS A 26 -9.21 -29.27 -19.28
N THR A 27 -10.46 -29.59 -19.60
CA THR A 27 -11.45 -28.61 -20.10
C THR A 27 -11.96 -27.68 -18.99
N ALA A 28 -12.15 -28.16 -17.76
CA ALA A 28 -12.59 -27.39 -16.63
C ALA A 28 -11.49 -26.37 -16.22
N ASP A 29 -10.23 -26.79 -16.16
CA ASP A 29 -9.10 -25.89 -15.87
C ASP A 29 -8.91 -24.83 -16.97
N SER A 30 -9.08 -25.21 -18.24
CA SER A 30 -8.99 -24.27 -19.37
C SER A 30 -10.11 -23.24 -19.37
N VAL A 31 -11.33 -23.63 -19.00
CA VAL A 31 -12.48 -22.72 -18.88
C VAL A 31 -12.30 -21.78 -17.70
N ALA A 32 -11.82 -22.26 -16.55
CA ALA A 32 -11.53 -21.43 -15.40
C ALA A 32 -10.43 -20.38 -15.67
N ILE A 33 -9.37 -20.78 -16.40
CA ILE A 33 -8.30 -19.86 -16.84
C ILE A 33 -8.84 -18.82 -17.83
N LEU A 34 -9.68 -19.21 -18.79
CA LEU A 34 -10.28 -18.30 -19.76
C LEU A 34 -11.29 -17.34 -19.10
N GLN A 35 -12.06 -17.82 -18.11
CA GLN A 35 -12.95 -16.96 -17.32
C GLN A 35 -12.16 -15.97 -16.47
N ALA A 36 -11.07 -16.40 -15.82
CA ALA A 36 -10.18 -15.51 -15.06
C ALA A 36 -9.51 -14.47 -15.97
N GLN A 37 -9.11 -14.84 -17.18
CA GLN A 37 -8.55 -13.92 -18.17
C GLN A 37 -9.60 -12.94 -18.72
N SER A 38 -10.83 -13.40 -18.95
CA SER A 38 -11.95 -12.56 -19.39
C SER A 38 -12.36 -11.55 -18.32
N LEU A 39 -12.39 -11.95 -17.04
CA LEU A 39 -12.65 -11.07 -15.91
C LEU A 39 -11.55 -10.01 -15.78
N LYS A 40 -10.27 -10.39 -15.90
CA LYS A 40 -9.13 -9.45 -15.92
C LYS A 40 -9.27 -8.41 -17.03
N GLN A 41 -9.65 -8.79 -18.23
CA GLN A 41 -9.86 -7.87 -19.35
C GLN A 41 -11.05 -6.92 -19.15
N THR A 42 -12.09 -7.37 -18.45
CA THR A 42 -13.30 -6.58 -18.20
C THR A 42 -13.07 -5.54 -17.09
N GLU A 43 -12.33 -5.88 -16.04
CA GLU A 43 -11.96 -4.92 -14.97
C GLU A 43 -10.95 -3.87 -15.48
N GLN A 44 -9.98 -4.22 -16.31
CA GLN A 44 -9.03 -3.27 -16.91
C GLN A 44 -9.68 -2.25 -17.85
N LYS A 45 -10.82 -2.58 -18.49
CA LYS A 45 -11.53 -1.67 -19.40
C LYS A 45 -12.34 -0.57 -18.69
N LYS A 46 -12.65 -0.71 -17.41
CA LYS A 46 -13.49 0.26 -16.65
C LYS A 46 -12.72 1.42 -16.02
N GLY A 47 -11.39 1.46 -16.10
CA GLY A 47 -10.56 2.34 -15.30
C GLY A 47 -10.51 1.88 -13.82
N TYR A 48 -9.71 2.57 -13.01
CA TYR A 48 -9.56 2.26 -11.59
C TYR A 48 -10.70 2.91 -10.79
N ALA A 49 -11.63 2.11 -10.30
CA ALA A 49 -12.73 2.55 -9.45
C ALA A 49 -13.37 1.36 -8.71
N ASN A 50 -14.14 1.67 -7.68
CA ASN A 50 -14.99 0.72 -6.97
C ASN A 50 -16.34 1.40 -6.71
N ASP A 51 -17.41 0.90 -7.33
CA ASP A 51 -18.75 1.51 -7.27
C ASP A 51 -19.47 1.26 -5.93
N HIS A 52 -18.91 0.42 -5.05
CA HIS A 52 -19.54 0.14 -3.76
C HIS A 52 -19.53 1.39 -2.85
N PRO A 53 -20.69 1.76 -2.22
CA PRO A 53 -20.75 2.96 -1.37
C PRO A 53 -19.71 2.98 -0.24
N GLY A 54 -19.37 1.81 0.32
CA GLY A 54 -18.36 1.65 1.36
C GLY A 54 -16.93 1.96 0.93
N ALA A 55 -16.65 2.02 -0.39
CA ALA A 55 -15.33 2.31 -0.96
C ALA A 55 -15.13 3.79 -1.34
N GLN A 56 -16.21 4.60 -1.40
CA GLN A 56 -16.17 5.98 -1.91
C GLN A 56 -15.35 6.96 -1.06
N TRP A 57 -14.90 6.54 0.10
CA TRP A 57 -13.97 7.31 0.94
C TRP A 57 -12.58 7.42 0.29
N PHE A 58 -12.14 6.41 -0.48
CA PHE A 58 -10.76 6.26 -0.92
C PHE A 58 -10.27 7.42 -1.80
N PRO A 59 -10.95 7.86 -2.89
CA PRO A 59 -10.47 8.96 -3.72
C PRO A 59 -10.43 10.32 -2.98
N LYS A 60 -11.05 10.40 -1.80
CA LYS A 60 -11.13 11.60 -0.95
C LYS A 60 -10.21 11.54 0.27
N ALA A 61 -9.51 10.44 0.47
CA ALA A 61 -8.72 10.16 1.67
C ALA A 61 -7.53 11.13 1.86
N GLY A 62 -6.81 11.41 0.79
CA GLY A 62 -5.67 12.33 0.74
C GLY A 62 -4.40 11.76 1.31
N LEU A 63 -4.31 11.57 2.64
CA LEU A 63 -3.09 11.15 3.33
C LEU A 63 -3.31 9.89 4.16
N GLY A 64 -2.53 8.87 3.87
CA GLY A 64 -2.42 7.62 4.63
C GLY A 64 -1.05 7.44 5.28
N ILE A 65 -0.97 6.51 6.22
CA ILE A 65 0.29 6.04 6.79
C ILE A 65 0.48 4.56 6.49
N PHE A 66 1.66 4.21 5.98
CA PHE A 66 2.10 2.83 5.81
C PHE A 66 3.03 2.47 6.97
N ILE A 67 2.78 1.38 7.69
CA ILE A 67 3.61 0.98 8.83
C ILE A 67 4.33 -0.31 8.48
N HIS A 68 5.63 -0.18 8.15
CA HIS A 68 6.52 -1.31 7.91
C HIS A 68 7.33 -1.59 9.18
N TRP A 69 6.98 -2.67 9.87
CA TRP A 69 7.62 -3.08 11.11
C TRP A 69 7.73 -4.59 11.19
N GLY A 70 8.86 -5.09 11.66
CA GLY A 70 9.12 -6.51 11.71
C GLY A 70 10.58 -6.80 12.10
N MET A 71 11.03 -8.03 11.89
CA MET A 71 12.38 -8.50 12.22
C MET A 71 13.49 -7.64 11.61
N ALA A 72 13.28 -7.07 10.42
CA ALA A 72 14.27 -6.20 9.76
C ALA A 72 14.70 -5.02 10.63
N ALA A 73 13.77 -4.45 11.43
CA ALA A 73 14.08 -3.34 12.33
C ALA A 73 15.09 -3.70 13.43
N VAL A 74 15.23 -4.99 13.76
CA VAL A 74 16.19 -5.47 14.76
C VAL A 74 17.64 -5.32 14.29
N SER A 75 17.87 -5.50 12.98
CA SER A 75 19.21 -5.32 12.40
C SER A 75 19.62 -3.84 12.33
N GLY A 76 18.67 -2.94 12.12
CA GLY A 76 18.89 -1.51 11.95
C GLY A 76 19.73 -1.13 10.73
N VAL A 77 20.05 -2.08 9.83
CA VAL A 77 20.99 -1.87 8.72
C VAL A 77 20.48 -2.34 7.37
N GLY A 78 19.57 -3.29 7.30
CA GLY A 78 19.02 -3.84 6.07
C GLY A 78 17.55 -3.47 5.89
N ASP A 79 17.06 -3.42 4.65
CA ASP A 79 15.70 -3.04 4.35
C ASP A 79 14.79 -4.25 4.16
N LEU A 80 13.91 -4.48 5.13
CA LEU A 80 12.91 -5.57 5.12
C LEU A 80 13.53 -6.95 4.76
N SER A 81 12.71 -7.85 4.24
CA SER A 81 13.13 -9.15 3.70
C SER A 81 14.10 -9.06 2.52
N TRP A 82 14.15 -7.90 1.82
CA TRP A 82 15.11 -7.66 0.74
C TRP A 82 16.56 -7.78 1.19
N SER A 83 16.84 -7.57 2.48
CA SER A 83 18.18 -7.82 3.05
C SER A 83 18.64 -9.27 2.94
N MET A 84 17.71 -10.24 2.78
CA MET A 84 18.06 -11.66 2.56
C MET A 84 18.55 -11.97 1.15
N LEU A 85 18.43 -11.04 0.19
CA LEU A 85 18.89 -11.31 -1.19
C LEU A 85 20.35 -10.88 -1.40
N ALA A 86 21.19 -11.82 -1.77
CA ALA A 86 22.53 -11.53 -2.27
C ALA A 86 22.49 -10.99 -3.71
N ASN A 87 23.61 -10.43 -4.17
CA ASN A 87 23.81 -9.98 -5.56
C ASN A 87 22.80 -8.90 -6.04
N LYS A 88 22.33 -8.05 -5.12
CA LYS A 88 21.46 -6.90 -5.45
C LYS A 88 22.25 -5.85 -6.23
N PRO A 89 21.64 -5.15 -7.20
CA PRO A 89 22.31 -4.08 -7.95
C PRO A 89 22.48 -2.78 -7.14
N TRP A 90 21.74 -2.60 -6.06
CA TRP A 90 21.88 -1.46 -5.16
C TRP A 90 22.73 -1.80 -3.94
N LYS A 91 23.39 -0.79 -3.39
CA LYS A 91 24.19 -0.93 -2.18
C LYS A 91 23.26 -0.95 -0.97
N ASP A 92 23.10 -2.12 -0.39
CA ASP A 92 22.36 -2.32 0.84
C ASP A 92 23.00 -3.47 1.63
N HIS A 93 22.79 -3.45 2.95
CA HIS A 93 23.29 -4.52 3.80
C HIS A 93 22.60 -5.85 3.46
N THR A 94 23.38 -6.92 3.39
CA THR A 94 22.88 -8.25 3.07
C THR A 94 23.12 -9.17 4.26
N LEU A 95 22.07 -9.87 4.66
CA LEU A 95 22.10 -10.94 5.66
C LEU A 95 21.80 -12.27 4.95
N THR A 96 22.41 -13.36 5.39
CA THR A 96 21.90 -14.68 4.98
C THR A 96 20.48 -14.85 5.51
N PRO A 97 19.57 -15.56 4.82
CA PRO A 97 18.23 -15.87 5.34
C PRO A 97 18.25 -16.44 6.77
N ASN A 98 19.14 -17.39 7.05
CA ASN A 98 19.25 -17.95 8.40
C ASN A 98 19.64 -16.89 9.45
N SER A 99 20.57 -15.96 9.13
CA SER A 99 20.91 -14.83 9.99
C SER A 99 19.75 -13.85 10.17
N TYR A 100 18.96 -13.61 9.12
CA TYR A 100 17.77 -12.75 9.18
C TYR A 100 16.69 -13.35 10.10
N TYR A 101 16.35 -14.63 9.92
CA TYR A 101 15.34 -15.29 10.76
C TYR A 101 15.79 -15.43 12.22
N ALA A 102 17.09 -15.52 12.50
CA ALA A 102 17.63 -15.50 13.86
C ALA A 102 17.38 -14.16 14.60
N LEU A 103 17.07 -13.07 13.88
CA LEU A 103 16.70 -11.78 14.48
C LEU A 103 15.43 -11.88 15.32
N ALA A 104 14.53 -12.79 15.00
CA ALA A 104 13.30 -13.00 15.76
C ALA A 104 13.56 -13.29 17.24
N GLY A 105 14.62 -14.06 17.55
CA GLY A 105 15.03 -14.36 18.94
C GLY A 105 15.65 -13.19 19.69
N LYS A 106 16.00 -12.10 18.99
CA LYS A 106 16.57 -10.86 19.57
C LYS A 106 15.58 -9.71 19.59
N TRP A 107 14.38 -9.93 19.05
CA TRP A 107 13.39 -8.89 18.91
C TRP A 107 12.60 -8.69 20.20
N ASP A 108 12.64 -7.48 20.75
CA ASP A 108 11.83 -7.05 21.88
C ASP A 108 10.81 -5.98 21.46
N PRO A 109 9.56 -6.36 21.21
CA PRO A 109 8.49 -5.44 20.81
C PRO A 109 7.74 -4.83 22.01
N SER A 110 8.34 -4.80 23.21
CA SER A 110 7.64 -4.44 24.45
C SER A 110 7.10 -3.01 24.49
N LYS A 111 7.68 -2.10 23.70
CA LYS A 111 7.28 -0.69 23.63
C LYS A 111 6.37 -0.37 22.44
N MET A 112 5.94 -1.37 21.65
CA MET A 112 4.97 -1.15 20.59
C MET A 112 3.64 -0.70 21.17
N ASP A 113 3.21 0.49 20.75
CA ASP A 113 1.99 1.14 21.21
C ASP A 113 1.27 1.82 20.03
N PHE A 114 0.36 1.08 19.40
CA PHE A 114 -0.45 1.59 18.29
C PHE A 114 -1.40 2.73 18.70
N ASP A 115 -1.80 2.81 19.97
CA ASP A 115 -2.62 3.93 20.46
C ASP A 115 -1.84 5.25 20.34
N LYS A 116 -0.60 5.26 20.79
CA LYS A 116 0.29 6.43 20.69
C LYS A 116 0.62 6.76 19.23
N ILE A 117 0.92 5.74 18.40
CA ILE A 117 1.23 5.93 16.98
C ILE A 117 0.05 6.58 16.26
N LEU A 118 -1.15 6.00 16.35
CA LEU A 118 -2.30 6.45 15.59
C LEU A 118 -2.92 7.74 16.13
N LYS A 119 -2.76 8.04 17.42
CA LYS A 119 -3.07 9.36 17.97
C LYS A 119 -2.21 10.46 17.33
N GLY A 120 -0.90 10.23 17.22
CA GLY A 120 0.02 11.16 16.56
C GLY A 120 -0.27 11.29 15.06
N ALA A 121 -0.49 10.18 14.38
CA ALA A 121 -0.86 10.13 12.97
C ALA A 121 -2.15 10.91 12.68
N LYS A 122 -3.20 10.71 13.50
CA LYS A 122 -4.46 11.47 13.36
C LYS A 122 -4.25 12.97 13.47
N ALA A 123 -3.44 13.42 14.41
CA ALA A 123 -3.09 14.84 14.57
C ALA A 123 -2.35 15.38 13.35
N ALA A 124 -1.48 14.57 12.73
CA ALA A 124 -0.75 14.91 11.50
C ALA A 124 -1.62 14.88 10.22
N GLY A 125 -2.92 14.56 10.32
CA GLY A 125 -3.87 14.60 9.21
C GLY A 125 -4.10 13.24 8.52
N ILE A 126 -3.55 12.15 9.04
CA ILE A 126 -3.74 10.79 8.50
C ILE A 126 -5.23 10.40 8.60
N THR A 127 -5.77 9.86 7.50
CA THR A 127 -7.17 9.45 7.36
C THR A 127 -7.35 7.94 7.26
N TYR A 128 -6.33 7.23 6.76
CA TYR A 128 -6.26 5.78 6.71
C TYR A 128 -4.85 5.29 7.04
N ALA A 129 -4.75 4.07 7.53
CA ALA A 129 -3.47 3.45 7.87
C ALA A 129 -3.40 2.04 7.27
N VAL A 130 -2.24 1.66 6.77
CA VAL A 130 -1.96 0.31 6.26
C VAL A 130 -0.86 -0.29 7.11
N PHE A 131 -1.15 -1.41 7.78
CA PHE A 131 -0.17 -2.13 8.59
C PHE A 131 0.30 -3.38 7.87
N VAL A 132 1.60 -3.59 7.82
CA VAL A 132 2.21 -4.79 7.24
C VAL A 132 1.98 -5.97 8.19
N ALA A 133 0.90 -6.71 7.96
CA ALA A 133 0.57 -7.89 8.75
C ALA A 133 1.55 -9.06 8.50
N LYS A 134 1.99 -9.22 7.24
CA LYS A 134 3.04 -10.17 6.84
C LYS A 134 3.76 -9.66 5.60
N HIS A 135 5.09 -9.50 5.66
CA HIS A 135 5.95 -9.19 4.50
C HIS A 135 6.44 -10.50 3.83
N HIS A 136 7.26 -10.40 2.80
CA HIS A 136 7.82 -11.56 2.07
C HIS A 136 8.62 -12.53 2.96
N ASP A 137 9.07 -12.10 4.14
CA ASP A 137 9.77 -12.98 5.09
C ASP A 137 8.86 -14.06 5.70
N GLY A 138 7.55 -13.91 5.59
CA GLY A 138 6.59 -14.88 6.09
C GLY A 138 6.25 -14.77 7.57
N PHE A 139 6.87 -13.83 8.32
CA PHE A 139 6.58 -13.64 9.74
C PHE A 139 5.22 -12.96 9.94
N THR A 140 4.27 -13.68 10.52
CA THR A 140 2.92 -13.14 10.78
C THR A 140 2.90 -12.30 12.05
N LEU A 141 2.38 -11.07 11.97
CA LEU A 141 2.20 -10.16 13.11
C LEU A 141 0.85 -10.36 13.83
N TRP A 142 0.20 -11.49 13.59
CA TRP A 142 -0.96 -12.02 14.32
C TRP A 142 -0.74 -13.51 14.59
N PRO A 143 -1.39 -14.10 15.60
CA PRO A 143 -1.22 -15.52 15.93
C PRO A 143 -1.96 -16.44 14.93
N SER A 144 -1.50 -16.41 13.66
CA SER A 144 -2.07 -17.24 12.59
C SER A 144 -2.06 -18.71 12.94
N ASN A 145 -3.12 -19.43 12.56
CA ASN A 145 -3.17 -20.89 12.65
C ASN A 145 -2.38 -21.57 11.52
N TYR A 146 -1.92 -20.81 10.56
CA TYR A 146 -1.21 -21.28 9.38
C TYR A 146 0.18 -20.67 9.31
N GLY A 147 1.18 -21.50 9.04
CA GLY A 147 2.58 -21.10 8.98
C GLY A 147 3.40 -21.62 10.15
N GLU A 148 4.72 -21.43 10.03
CA GLU A 148 5.70 -21.99 10.96
C GLU A 148 6.40 -20.90 11.79
N ILE A 149 6.26 -19.61 11.39
CA ILE A 149 6.86 -18.46 12.08
C ILE A 149 5.82 -17.34 12.26
N GLY A 150 5.97 -16.58 13.32
CA GLY A 150 5.06 -15.49 13.65
C GLY A 150 4.79 -15.35 15.13
N THR A 151 3.91 -14.44 15.50
CA THR A 151 3.60 -14.13 16.91
C THR A 151 2.99 -15.30 17.66
N ARG A 152 2.36 -16.25 16.97
CA ARG A 152 1.87 -17.50 17.58
C ARG A 152 2.97 -18.27 18.31
N PHE A 153 4.19 -18.23 17.78
CA PHE A 153 5.35 -18.95 18.30
C PHE A 153 6.26 -18.06 19.15
N GLN A 154 5.99 -16.75 19.15
CA GLN A 154 6.79 -15.76 19.85
C GLN A 154 5.88 -14.73 20.54
N PHE A 155 6.46 -13.93 21.44
CA PHE A 155 5.76 -12.84 22.14
C PHE A 155 4.49 -13.29 22.86
N SER A 156 4.43 -14.55 23.32
CA SER A 156 3.26 -15.17 23.98
C SER A 156 1.97 -15.06 23.17
N GLY A 157 2.08 -15.10 21.85
CA GLY A 157 0.92 -14.99 20.95
C GLY A 157 0.31 -13.58 20.85
N ARG A 158 1.06 -12.52 21.15
CA ARG A 158 0.61 -11.13 21.03
C ARG A 158 0.10 -10.84 19.62
N ASP A 159 -1.07 -10.22 19.52
CA ASP A 159 -1.75 -9.94 18.28
C ASP A 159 -1.64 -8.46 17.92
N PHE A 160 -0.57 -8.10 17.19
CA PHE A 160 -0.32 -6.73 16.77
C PHE A 160 -1.34 -6.22 15.75
N VAL A 161 -1.93 -7.10 14.94
CA VAL A 161 -3.01 -6.73 14.00
C VAL A 161 -4.25 -6.29 14.78
N LYS A 162 -4.63 -7.02 15.84
CA LYS A 162 -5.75 -6.66 16.70
C LYS A 162 -5.53 -5.32 17.40
N GLU A 163 -4.33 -5.11 17.95
CA GLU A 163 -3.97 -3.84 18.60
C GLU A 163 -4.04 -2.67 17.61
N PHE A 164 -3.47 -2.82 16.42
CA PHE A 164 -3.53 -1.83 15.33
C PHE A 164 -4.97 -1.49 14.92
N VAL A 165 -5.78 -2.50 14.61
CA VAL A 165 -7.17 -2.31 14.20
C VAL A 165 -7.99 -1.61 15.30
N THR A 166 -7.76 -1.98 16.56
CA THR A 166 -8.44 -1.36 17.71
C THR A 166 -8.09 0.13 17.81
N ALA A 167 -6.82 0.47 17.67
CA ALA A 167 -6.37 1.86 17.72
C ALA A 167 -6.85 2.67 16.51
N CYS A 168 -6.87 2.09 15.30
CA CYS A 168 -7.45 2.75 14.12
C CYS A 168 -8.91 3.17 14.37
N ARG A 169 -9.73 2.27 14.89
CA ARG A 169 -11.15 2.54 15.19
C ARG A 169 -11.32 3.62 16.25
N LYS A 170 -10.52 3.58 17.32
CA LYS A 170 -10.52 4.59 18.38
C LYS A 170 -10.31 6.00 17.82
N TYR A 171 -9.41 6.16 16.86
CA TYR A 171 -9.09 7.46 16.26
C TYR A 171 -9.83 7.74 14.95
N GLN A 172 -10.80 6.91 14.56
CA GLN A 172 -11.55 7.06 13.30
C GLN A 172 -10.61 7.17 12.09
N ILE A 173 -9.62 6.29 12.04
CA ILE A 173 -8.72 6.08 10.91
C ILE A 173 -9.19 4.82 10.19
N ARG A 174 -9.30 4.86 8.85
CA ARG A 174 -9.66 3.69 8.04
C ARG A 174 -8.59 2.61 8.16
N VAL A 175 -9.04 1.36 8.27
CA VAL A 175 -8.18 0.21 8.51
C VAL A 175 -7.74 -0.41 7.20
N GLY A 176 -6.45 -0.40 6.93
CA GLY A 176 -5.81 -1.13 5.84
C GLY A 176 -4.86 -2.20 6.38
N LEU A 177 -4.82 -3.34 5.72
CA LEU A 177 -3.86 -4.41 6.00
C LEU A 177 -3.05 -4.71 4.74
N TYR A 178 -1.72 -4.76 4.90
CA TYR A 178 -0.82 -5.27 3.87
C TYR A 178 -0.59 -6.76 4.09
N TYR A 179 -0.59 -7.50 3.01
CA TYR A 179 -0.26 -8.91 2.99
C TYR A 179 0.55 -9.26 1.73
N SER A 180 1.68 -9.92 1.93
CA SER A 180 2.48 -10.47 0.84
C SER A 180 2.07 -11.92 0.55
N PRO A 181 1.49 -12.23 -0.64
CA PRO A 181 1.32 -13.62 -1.08
C PRO A 181 2.62 -14.40 -1.21
N PRO A 182 3.73 -13.87 -1.78
CA PRO A 182 5.04 -14.50 -1.64
C PRO A 182 5.45 -14.65 -0.18
N ASP A 183 5.89 -15.85 0.19
CA ASP A 183 6.35 -16.20 1.53
C ASP A 183 7.67 -16.94 1.44
N TRP A 184 8.77 -16.22 1.68
CA TRP A 184 10.11 -16.76 1.46
C TRP A 184 10.52 -17.80 2.50
N TYR A 185 9.86 -17.84 3.67
CA TYR A 185 10.06 -18.90 4.63
C TYR A 185 9.33 -20.19 4.25
N PHE A 186 8.05 -20.06 3.86
CA PHE A 186 7.26 -21.19 3.37
C PHE A 186 7.91 -21.80 2.10
N GLU A 187 8.38 -20.94 1.22
CA GLU A 187 8.97 -21.31 -0.06
C GLU A 187 10.49 -21.64 0.02
N ARG A 188 11.12 -21.60 1.20
CA ARG A 188 12.58 -21.60 1.39
C ARG A 188 13.35 -22.68 0.66
N GLN A 189 12.77 -23.86 0.48
CA GLN A 189 13.39 -24.97 -0.24
C GLN A 189 13.42 -24.76 -1.76
N TYR A 190 12.57 -23.88 -2.28
CA TYR A 190 12.40 -23.58 -3.71
C TYR A 190 12.82 -22.14 -4.06
N LYS A 191 13.22 -21.35 -3.06
CA LYS A 191 13.50 -19.93 -3.21
C LYS A 191 14.98 -19.72 -3.50
N ASN A 192 15.27 -19.07 -4.63
CA ASN A 192 16.61 -18.54 -4.88
C ASN A 192 16.82 -17.24 -4.08
N PHE A 193 17.83 -17.22 -3.21
CA PHE A 193 18.20 -16.05 -2.43
C PHE A 193 19.28 -15.18 -3.14
N SER A 194 19.48 -15.34 -4.44
CA SER A 194 20.22 -14.43 -5.30
C SER A 194 19.28 -13.58 -6.13
N TYR A 195 19.42 -12.26 -6.07
CA TYR A 195 18.57 -11.29 -6.80
C TYR A 195 18.71 -11.42 -8.32
N ASN A 196 19.95 -11.59 -8.82
CA ASN A 196 20.25 -11.53 -10.26
C ASN A 196 20.06 -12.87 -11.01
N ASN A 197 19.65 -13.93 -10.34
CA ASN A 197 19.43 -15.27 -10.88
C ASN A 197 20.61 -15.92 -11.65
N LYS A 198 21.81 -15.33 -11.63
CA LYS A 198 23.00 -15.91 -12.27
C LYS A 198 23.54 -17.13 -11.54
N VAL A 199 23.26 -17.22 -10.26
CA VAL A 199 23.58 -18.34 -9.38
C VAL A 199 22.36 -18.59 -8.47
N GLN A 200 22.09 -19.84 -8.18
CA GLN A 200 21.09 -20.19 -7.16
C GLN A 200 21.79 -20.30 -5.81
N LEU A 201 21.25 -19.59 -4.82
CA LEU A 201 21.78 -19.57 -3.46
C LEU A 201 20.70 -20.07 -2.48
N ASP A 202 21.15 -20.88 -1.52
CA ASP A 202 20.34 -21.37 -0.40
C ASP A 202 20.21 -20.34 0.74
N MET A 203 19.71 -20.78 1.90
CA MET A 203 19.50 -19.95 3.08
C MET A 203 20.78 -19.47 3.78
N ASP A 204 21.94 -20.04 3.44
CA ASP A 204 23.28 -19.61 3.92
C ASP A 204 24.09 -18.92 2.82
N HIS A 205 23.43 -18.57 1.70
CA HIS A 205 24.06 -18.01 0.51
C HIS A 205 25.11 -18.92 -0.12
N GLN A 206 24.98 -20.25 0.09
CA GLN A 206 25.84 -21.20 -0.60
C GLN A 206 25.26 -21.56 -1.97
N PRO A 207 26.10 -21.74 -2.98
CA PRO A 207 25.65 -22.22 -4.27
C PRO A 207 24.91 -23.56 -4.16
N THR A 208 23.74 -23.65 -4.80
CA THR A 208 22.86 -24.81 -4.72
C THR A 208 22.13 -25.05 -6.04
N VAL A 209 21.50 -26.22 -6.17
CA VAL A 209 20.53 -26.52 -7.22
C VAL A 209 19.17 -26.68 -6.59
N LEU A 210 18.28 -25.75 -6.87
CA LEU A 210 16.93 -25.75 -6.29
C LEU A 210 16.05 -26.81 -6.98
N PRO A 211 15.25 -27.54 -6.20
CA PRO A 211 14.27 -28.47 -6.75
C PRO A 211 13.19 -27.73 -7.56
N LYS A 212 12.57 -28.44 -8.49
CA LYS A 212 11.36 -27.93 -9.17
C LYS A 212 10.17 -28.00 -8.23
N ARG A 213 9.35 -26.96 -8.22
CA ARG A 213 8.09 -26.95 -7.48
C ARG A 213 7.14 -28.01 -8.06
N THR A 214 6.51 -28.78 -7.19
CA THR A 214 5.48 -29.76 -7.56
C THR A 214 4.10 -29.09 -7.64
N ALA A 215 3.17 -29.71 -8.36
CA ALA A 215 1.78 -29.24 -8.39
C ALA A 215 1.13 -29.25 -6.98
N GLU A 216 1.44 -30.25 -6.18
CA GLU A 216 0.99 -30.36 -4.79
C GLU A 216 1.54 -29.18 -3.93
N PHE A 217 2.82 -28.86 -4.06
CA PHE A 217 3.39 -27.71 -3.36
C PHE A 217 2.69 -26.40 -3.75
N GLU A 218 2.42 -26.17 -5.03
CA GLU A 218 1.73 -24.95 -5.48
C GLU A 218 0.28 -24.90 -4.99
N GLN A 219 -0.42 -26.02 -4.95
CA GLN A 219 -1.75 -26.11 -4.35
C GLN A 219 -1.72 -25.77 -2.86
N ASN A 220 -0.83 -26.40 -2.09
CA ASN A 220 -0.67 -26.16 -0.65
C ASN A 220 -0.31 -24.68 -0.38
N ARG A 221 0.53 -24.06 -1.24
CA ARG A 221 0.89 -22.65 -1.15
C ARG A 221 -0.33 -21.75 -1.35
N VAL A 222 -1.15 -22.01 -2.34
CA VAL A 222 -2.36 -21.23 -2.60
C VAL A 222 -3.36 -21.38 -1.47
N GLU A 223 -3.58 -22.58 -0.94
CA GLU A 223 -4.45 -22.84 0.20
C GLU A 223 -3.95 -22.13 1.47
N TYR A 224 -2.65 -22.21 1.77
CA TYR A 224 -1.99 -21.52 2.87
C TYR A 224 -2.24 -20.00 2.80
N ILE A 225 -2.00 -19.37 1.66
CA ILE A 225 -2.22 -17.94 1.43
C ILE A 225 -3.69 -17.57 1.66
N ASN A 226 -4.62 -18.35 1.08
CA ASN A 226 -6.06 -18.09 1.22
C ASN A 226 -6.54 -18.23 2.66
N HIS A 227 -6.02 -19.18 3.42
CA HIS A 227 -6.35 -19.34 4.84
C HIS A 227 -5.89 -18.13 5.67
N GLN A 228 -4.66 -17.67 5.50
CA GLN A 228 -4.15 -16.49 6.20
C GLN A 228 -4.93 -15.22 5.87
N VAL A 229 -5.28 -15.00 4.59
CA VAL A 229 -6.09 -13.84 4.20
C VAL A 229 -7.51 -13.92 4.77
N ARG A 230 -8.12 -15.12 4.82
CA ARG A 230 -9.41 -15.30 5.49
C ARG A 230 -9.33 -14.92 6.97
N GLU A 231 -8.28 -15.34 7.70
CA GLU A 231 -8.09 -14.91 9.09
C GLU A 231 -8.08 -13.38 9.22
N LEU A 232 -7.31 -12.69 8.37
CA LEU A 232 -7.20 -11.22 8.39
C LEU A 232 -8.54 -10.54 8.08
N LEU A 233 -9.36 -11.11 7.20
CA LEU A 233 -10.62 -10.52 6.79
C LEU A 233 -11.82 -10.94 7.65
N THR A 234 -11.68 -11.93 8.54
CA THR A 234 -12.81 -12.41 9.37
C THR A 234 -12.62 -12.18 10.86
N ASN A 235 -11.38 -12.15 11.38
CA ASN A 235 -11.14 -12.11 12.82
C ASN A 235 -11.12 -10.69 13.42
N TYR A 236 -11.02 -9.65 12.58
CA TYR A 236 -10.78 -8.27 13.04
C TYR A 236 -11.93 -7.31 12.74
N GLY A 237 -13.11 -7.83 12.33
CA GLY A 237 -14.26 -7.03 11.93
C GLY A 237 -14.00 -6.27 10.63
N LYS A 238 -14.53 -5.05 10.49
CA LYS A 238 -14.44 -4.32 9.21
C LYS A 238 -12.99 -3.93 8.88
N ILE A 239 -12.54 -4.31 7.68
CA ILE A 239 -11.29 -3.87 7.04
C ILE A 239 -11.68 -3.01 5.84
N ASP A 240 -11.11 -1.80 5.74
CA ASP A 240 -11.47 -0.83 4.71
C ASP A 240 -10.60 -0.96 3.44
N LEU A 241 -9.37 -1.49 3.57
CA LEU A 241 -8.41 -1.63 2.47
C LEU A 241 -7.56 -2.89 2.64
N MET A 242 -7.38 -3.64 1.55
CA MET A 242 -6.43 -4.74 1.46
C MET A 242 -5.32 -4.38 0.46
N TRP A 243 -4.09 -4.30 0.95
CA TRP A 243 -2.90 -3.97 0.19
C TRP A 243 -2.07 -5.24 -0.03
N PHE A 244 -2.16 -5.83 -1.21
CA PHE A 244 -1.35 -6.99 -1.59
C PHE A 244 -0.01 -6.55 -2.16
N ASP A 245 1.02 -7.39 -2.05
CA ASP A 245 2.31 -7.15 -2.68
C ASP A 245 2.94 -8.41 -3.26
N GLY A 246 3.25 -8.35 -4.56
CA GLY A 246 3.89 -9.45 -5.30
C GLY A 246 2.97 -10.63 -5.61
N GLY A 247 1.65 -10.51 -5.40
CA GLY A 247 0.69 -11.56 -5.72
C GLY A 247 0.54 -11.78 -7.23
N ARG A 248 0.20 -13.02 -7.59
CA ARG A 248 -0.05 -13.44 -8.98
C ARG A 248 -1.51 -13.79 -9.23
N GLY A 249 -2.40 -13.42 -8.31
CA GLY A 249 -3.83 -13.75 -8.33
C GLY A 249 -4.17 -15.01 -7.55
N GLU A 250 -3.35 -15.39 -6.57
CA GLU A 250 -3.59 -16.54 -5.68
C GLU A 250 -4.86 -16.36 -4.84
N ILE A 251 -5.25 -15.11 -4.59
CA ILE A 251 -6.47 -14.77 -3.86
C ILE A 251 -7.41 -14.07 -4.82
N PRO A 252 -8.55 -14.65 -5.17
CA PRO A 252 -9.53 -13.98 -6.00
C PRO A 252 -10.07 -12.71 -5.32
N ASN A 253 -10.07 -11.57 -6.01
CA ASN A 253 -10.66 -10.34 -5.49
C ASN A 253 -12.16 -10.51 -5.12
N GLN A 254 -12.87 -11.38 -5.85
CA GLN A 254 -14.25 -11.73 -5.52
C GLN A 254 -14.35 -12.30 -4.09
N LEU A 255 -13.49 -13.24 -3.70
CA LEU A 255 -13.45 -13.78 -2.33
C LEU A 255 -13.21 -12.68 -1.28
N VAL A 256 -12.29 -11.76 -1.56
CA VAL A 256 -12.00 -10.63 -0.65
C VAL A 256 -13.25 -9.76 -0.47
N ARG A 257 -14.00 -9.49 -1.56
CA ARG A 257 -15.23 -8.69 -1.52
C ARG A 257 -16.41 -9.44 -0.87
N GLU A 258 -16.49 -10.74 -1.02
CA GLU A 258 -17.49 -11.57 -0.33
C GLU A 258 -17.29 -11.54 1.19
N LEU A 259 -16.03 -11.58 1.65
CA LEU A 259 -15.70 -11.49 3.07
C LEU A 259 -15.84 -10.07 3.63
N GLN A 260 -15.55 -9.06 2.83
CA GLN A 260 -15.56 -7.64 3.22
C GLN A 260 -16.19 -6.78 2.11
N PRO A 261 -17.52 -6.68 2.03
CA PRO A 261 -18.19 -5.81 1.06
C PRO A 261 -17.73 -4.35 1.17
N GLY A 262 -17.36 -3.75 0.04
CA GLY A 262 -16.88 -2.37 -0.02
C GLY A 262 -15.42 -2.16 0.40
N ILE A 263 -14.66 -3.22 0.61
CA ILE A 263 -13.21 -3.15 0.78
C ILE A 263 -12.55 -2.62 -0.50
N VAL A 264 -11.55 -1.77 -0.33
CA VAL A 264 -10.69 -1.28 -1.42
C VAL A 264 -9.50 -2.24 -1.58
N ILE A 265 -9.15 -2.59 -2.82
CA ILE A 265 -8.06 -3.54 -3.13
C ILE A 265 -7.10 -2.89 -4.12
N ASN A 266 -5.79 -2.91 -3.82
CA ASN A 266 -4.76 -2.48 -4.77
C ASN A 266 -4.58 -3.50 -5.91
N ARG A 267 -3.89 -3.11 -6.98
CA ARG A 267 -3.69 -3.97 -8.17
C ARG A 267 -2.55 -5.00 -8.06
N ARG A 268 -1.78 -5.03 -6.97
CA ARG A 268 -0.57 -5.88 -6.87
C ARG A 268 -0.86 -7.35 -6.57
N ASN A 269 -2.11 -7.78 -6.67
CA ASN A 269 -2.49 -9.19 -6.68
C ASN A 269 -3.00 -9.61 -8.08
N GLY A 270 -2.07 -9.92 -8.98
CA GLY A 270 -2.39 -10.35 -10.34
C GLY A 270 -2.78 -9.23 -11.31
N GLY A 271 -2.51 -7.97 -10.96
CA GLY A 271 -2.68 -6.82 -11.86
C GLY A 271 -4.09 -6.20 -11.88
N VAL A 272 -5.01 -6.69 -11.04
CA VAL A 272 -6.41 -6.25 -10.97
C VAL A 272 -6.71 -5.66 -9.60
N GLY A 273 -7.32 -4.46 -9.55
CA GLY A 273 -7.69 -3.77 -8.31
C GLY A 273 -8.53 -2.55 -8.56
N ASP A 274 -8.86 -1.82 -7.50
CA ASP A 274 -9.71 -0.64 -7.52
C ASP A 274 -8.95 0.65 -7.84
N TYR A 275 -7.63 0.64 -7.71
CA TYR A 275 -6.80 1.81 -7.96
C TYR A 275 -5.43 1.47 -8.54
N GLY A 276 -4.90 2.42 -9.33
CA GLY A 276 -3.52 2.39 -9.79
C GLY A 276 -2.56 2.79 -8.68
N ASP A 277 -1.36 2.23 -8.66
CA ASP A 277 -0.36 2.58 -7.68
C ASP A 277 0.99 2.92 -8.34
N SER A 278 1.73 3.83 -7.70
CA SER A 278 3.14 4.11 -7.97
C SER A 278 3.93 4.08 -6.66
N GLU A 279 5.24 3.97 -6.78
CA GLU A 279 6.15 3.86 -5.65
C GLU A 279 7.31 4.84 -5.82
N GLY A 280 7.59 5.61 -4.75
CA GLY A 280 8.77 6.48 -4.63
C GLY A 280 8.69 7.80 -5.40
N ALA A 281 7.66 8.05 -6.20
CA ALA A 281 7.51 9.32 -6.93
C ALA A 281 6.11 9.51 -7.51
N LEU A 282 5.76 10.78 -7.79
CA LEU A 282 4.61 11.12 -8.60
C LEU A 282 4.67 10.37 -9.95
N PRO A 283 3.61 9.71 -10.40
CA PRO A 283 3.60 8.97 -11.65
C PRO A 283 3.88 9.90 -12.85
N LYS A 284 4.51 9.37 -13.91
CA LYS A 284 4.84 10.16 -15.12
C LYS A 284 3.61 10.72 -15.85
N LYS A 285 2.45 10.07 -15.67
CA LYS A 285 1.17 10.47 -16.25
C LYS A 285 0.08 10.25 -15.20
N ARG A 286 -0.95 11.09 -15.23
CA ARG A 286 -2.16 10.88 -14.43
C ARG A 286 -2.74 9.49 -14.70
N PHE A 287 -3.15 8.80 -13.66
CA PHE A 287 -3.98 7.61 -13.80
C PHE A 287 -5.41 8.01 -14.20
N GLU A 288 -6.03 7.19 -15.03
CA GLU A 288 -7.48 7.23 -15.20
C GLU A 288 -8.13 6.54 -14.00
N GLY A 289 -8.90 7.31 -13.23
CA GLY A 289 -9.57 6.82 -12.03
C GLY A 289 -8.75 6.99 -10.75
N TRP A 290 -8.97 6.10 -9.80
CA TRP A 290 -8.35 6.18 -8.48
C TRP A 290 -6.89 5.79 -8.51
N PHE A 291 -6.05 6.48 -7.74
CA PHE A 291 -4.65 6.08 -7.57
C PHE A 291 -4.07 6.48 -6.23
N GLU A 292 -2.97 5.84 -5.89
CA GLU A 292 -2.20 6.05 -4.68
C GLU A 292 -0.71 6.01 -5.03
N THR A 293 0.09 6.86 -4.41
CA THR A 293 1.54 6.74 -4.41
C THR A 293 1.99 6.37 -3.00
N CYS A 294 2.71 5.25 -2.86
CA CYS A 294 3.37 4.92 -1.61
C CYS A 294 4.83 5.37 -1.64
N GLU A 295 5.27 6.01 -0.57
CA GLU A 295 6.61 6.59 -0.49
C GLU A 295 7.27 6.29 0.86
N THR A 296 8.57 6.07 0.81
CA THR A 296 9.41 6.03 2.01
C THR A 296 9.58 7.45 2.54
N SER A 297 9.23 7.70 3.78
CA SER A 297 9.28 9.03 4.39
C SER A 297 10.02 9.02 5.73
N TRP A 298 9.76 8.02 6.55
CA TRP A 298 10.35 7.92 7.88
C TRP A 298 10.85 6.50 8.17
N PRO A 299 12.08 6.15 7.65
CA PRO A 299 13.11 6.96 6.95
C PRO A 299 12.81 7.14 5.45
N SER A 300 13.49 8.13 4.83
CA SER A 300 13.22 8.63 3.46
C SER A 300 13.61 7.70 2.32
N ASP A 301 14.39 6.67 2.54
CA ASP A 301 14.92 5.79 1.49
C ASP A 301 14.80 4.30 1.84
N LYS A 302 14.03 4.00 2.91
CA LYS A 302 13.84 2.64 3.42
C LYS A 302 12.42 2.44 3.91
N TRP A 303 11.93 1.21 3.79
CA TRP A 303 10.62 0.84 4.30
C TRP A 303 10.67 0.49 5.78
N SER A 304 11.68 -0.28 6.25
CA SER A 304 11.87 -0.56 7.67
C SER A 304 12.76 0.49 8.35
N TYR A 305 12.77 0.49 9.68
CA TYR A 305 13.74 1.26 10.43
C TYR A 305 15.17 0.87 10.07
N VAL A 306 15.94 1.86 9.65
CA VAL A 306 17.38 1.73 9.42
C VAL A 306 18.09 2.92 10.07
N GLU A 307 19.15 2.66 10.83
CA GLU A 307 19.92 3.71 11.49
C GLU A 307 20.65 4.62 10.50
N ASN A 308 20.94 5.85 10.93
CA ASN A 308 21.75 6.81 10.17
C ASN A 308 21.23 7.13 8.76
N ARG A 309 19.91 7.24 8.61
CA ARG A 309 19.26 7.61 7.35
C ARG A 309 18.69 9.04 7.42
N ARG A 310 18.41 9.59 6.22
CA ARG A 310 17.62 10.80 6.08
C ARG A 310 16.18 10.53 6.54
N TRP A 311 15.55 11.56 7.09
CA TRP A 311 14.17 11.56 7.52
C TRP A 311 13.47 12.75 6.88
N ASP A 312 12.35 12.52 6.22
CA ASP A 312 11.62 13.59 5.57
C ASP A 312 11.07 14.57 6.59
N LYS A 313 11.17 15.85 6.26
CA LYS A 313 10.54 16.91 7.02
C LYS A 313 9.07 17.01 6.67
N ALA A 314 8.29 17.72 7.48
CA ALA A 314 6.89 18.00 7.18
C ALA A 314 6.71 18.69 5.82
N GLU A 315 7.61 19.60 5.45
CA GLU A 315 7.61 20.30 4.17
C GLU A 315 7.71 19.35 2.97
N ASP A 316 8.60 18.35 3.04
CA ASP A 316 8.79 17.36 1.98
C ASP A 316 7.47 16.58 1.75
N VAL A 317 6.89 16.02 2.83
CA VAL A 317 5.68 15.21 2.76
C VAL A 317 4.45 16.03 2.35
N ILE A 318 4.30 17.27 2.85
CA ILE A 318 3.21 18.16 2.47
C ILE A 318 3.31 18.56 0.99
N THR A 319 4.54 18.80 0.50
CA THR A 319 4.78 19.14 -0.91
C THR A 319 4.35 17.99 -1.83
N GLU A 320 4.72 16.75 -1.51
CA GLU A 320 4.28 15.59 -2.29
C GLU A 320 2.77 15.36 -2.17
N LEU A 321 2.21 15.51 -0.98
CA LEU A 321 0.77 15.41 -0.75
C LEU A 321 -0.02 16.37 -1.66
N VAL A 322 0.33 17.66 -1.71
CA VAL A 322 -0.44 18.63 -2.51
C VAL A 322 -0.32 18.38 -4.00
N LYS A 323 0.84 17.90 -4.50
CA LYS A 323 1.03 17.51 -5.91
C LYS A 323 0.16 16.30 -6.26
N LEU A 324 0.18 15.26 -5.43
CA LEU A 324 -0.66 14.07 -5.63
C LEU A 324 -2.14 14.41 -5.57
N ARG A 325 -2.55 15.23 -4.61
CA ARG A 325 -3.95 15.68 -4.49
C ARG A 325 -4.39 16.53 -5.68
N ALA A 326 -3.52 17.35 -6.26
CA ALA A 326 -3.82 18.09 -7.49
C ALA A 326 -4.14 17.16 -8.67
N TRP A 327 -3.64 15.94 -8.65
CA TRP A 327 -3.96 14.89 -9.63
C TRP A 327 -5.13 13.98 -9.20
N GLY A 328 -5.67 14.16 -8.00
CA GLY A 328 -6.75 13.36 -7.43
C GLY A 328 -6.26 12.08 -6.72
N GLY A 329 -4.94 11.87 -6.59
CA GLY A 329 -4.34 10.71 -5.93
C GLY A 329 -4.21 10.85 -4.42
N ASN A 330 -3.92 9.75 -3.73
CA ASN A 330 -3.59 9.70 -2.31
C ASN A 330 -2.08 9.50 -2.11
N LEU A 331 -1.54 10.07 -1.04
CA LEU A 331 -0.19 9.78 -0.56
C LEU A 331 -0.27 8.77 0.59
N LEU A 332 0.44 7.66 0.47
CA LEU A 332 0.64 6.67 1.54
C LEU A 332 2.09 6.77 2.02
N ALA A 333 2.32 7.63 3.04
CA ALA A 333 3.64 7.92 3.59
C ALA A 333 4.08 6.85 4.59
N ASN A 334 5.28 6.28 4.42
CA ASN A 334 5.76 5.18 5.23
C ASN A 334 6.36 5.60 6.57
N LEU A 335 6.10 4.81 7.60
CA LEU A 335 6.77 4.81 8.90
C LEU A 335 7.43 3.46 9.14
N GLY A 336 8.74 3.46 9.41
CA GLY A 336 9.48 2.33 9.96
C GLY A 336 9.72 2.50 11.46
N PRO A 337 8.89 1.93 12.35
CA PRO A 337 9.14 1.96 13.78
C PRO A 337 10.45 1.24 14.15
N MET A 338 11.10 1.66 15.24
CA MET A 338 12.25 0.96 15.83
C MET A 338 11.88 -0.48 16.22
N ALA A 339 12.85 -1.34 16.39
CA ALA A 339 12.60 -2.75 16.82
C ALA A 339 11.73 -2.85 18.07
N SER A 340 11.94 -1.95 19.02
CA SER A 340 11.13 -1.86 20.25
C SER A 340 9.65 -1.50 20.01
N GLY A 341 9.32 -0.96 18.82
CA GLY A 341 8.01 -0.41 18.48
C GLY A 341 7.89 1.09 18.69
N GLU A 342 8.93 1.75 19.20
CA GLU A 342 8.91 3.20 19.38
C GLU A 342 8.98 3.94 18.03
N ILE A 343 8.29 5.08 17.96
CA ILE A 343 8.40 5.97 16.78
C ILE A 343 9.73 6.73 16.87
N PRO A 344 10.55 6.74 15.83
CA PRO A 344 11.75 7.55 15.77
C PRO A 344 11.45 9.04 16.02
N SER A 345 12.32 9.70 16.79
CA SER A 345 12.11 11.10 17.20
C SER A 345 11.97 12.06 16.01
N GLN A 346 12.67 11.80 14.92
CA GLN A 346 12.61 12.58 13.69
C GLN A 346 11.22 12.52 13.05
N ALA A 347 10.59 11.33 13.00
CA ALA A 347 9.22 11.19 12.53
C ALA A 347 8.22 11.95 13.42
N LEU A 348 8.40 11.88 14.75
CA LEU A 348 7.57 12.64 15.68
C LEU A 348 7.70 14.16 15.47
N MET A 349 8.91 14.66 15.19
CA MET A 349 9.11 16.08 14.87
C MET A 349 8.38 16.48 13.59
N ALA A 350 8.51 15.69 12.51
CA ALA A 350 7.80 15.94 11.27
C ALA A 350 6.27 15.94 11.47
N TRP A 351 5.73 14.96 12.18
CA TRP A 351 4.28 14.87 12.48
C TRP A 351 3.77 16.05 13.29
N LYS A 352 4.56 16.58 14.22
CA LYS A 352 4.21 17.77 14.99
C LYS A 352 4.07 19.01 14.09
N GLU A 353 4.96 19.18 13.14
CA GLU A 353 4.90 20.29 12.17
C GLU A 353 3.75 20.08 11.16
N MET A 354 3.55 18.84 10.66
CA MET A 354 2.38 18.50 9.84
C MET A 354 1.07 18.82 10.56
N ALA A 355 0.97 18.51 11.85
CA ALA A 355 -0.22 18.80 12.64
C ALA A 355 -0.50 20.31 12.73
N LYS A 356 0.54 21.17 12.77
CA LYS A 356 0.36 22.62 12.71
C LYS A 356 -0.20 23.06 11.36
N TRP A 357 0.35 22.53 10.27
CA TRP A 357 -0.12 22.85 8.92
C TRP A 357 -1.56 22.37 8.70
N MET A 358 -1.89 21.18 9.14
CA MET A 358 -3.23 20.60 9.01
C MET A 358 -4.32 21.39 9.76
N LYS A 359 -3.98 22.14 10.82
CA LYS A 359 -4.98 22.96 11.54
C LYS A 359 -5.62 24.02 10.66
N HIS A 360 -4.90 24.56 9.69
CA HIS A 360 -5.41 25.62 8.82
C HIS A 360 -5.63 25.16 7.36
N SER A 361 -4.90 24.14 6.87
CA SER A 361 -4.91 23.78 5.45
C SER A 361 -5.52 22.40 5.14
N LYS A 362 -5.97 21.64 6.13
CA LYS A 362 -6.53 20.29 5.94
C LYS A 362 -7.64 20.25 4.89
N GLU A 363 -8.50 21.26 4.83
CA GLU A 363 -9.62 21.34 3.89
C GLU A 363 -9.16 21.37 2.41
N SER A 364 -7.89 21.73 2.15
CA SER A 364 -7.34 21.79 0.81
C SER A 364 -6.81 20.47 0.28
N VAL A 365 -6.67 19.43 1.13
CA VAL A 365 -6.08 18.14 0.75
C VAL A 365 -6.94 16.93 1.12
N ILE A 366 -7.87 17.05 2.07
CA ILE A 366 -8.78 15.99 2.48
C ILE A 366 -10.20 16.29 2.00
N GLY A 367 -10.85 15.32 1.36
CA GLY A 367 -12.22 15.50 0.86
C GLY A 367 -12.33 16.27 -0.46
N VAL A 368 -11.22 16.61 -1.10
CA VAL A 368 -11.16 17.40 -2.34
C VAL A 368 -11.02 16.53 -3.60
N ASN A 369 -11.25 17.13 -4.75
CA ASN A 369 -10.92 16.60 -6.07
C ASN A 369 -9.58 17.15 -6.55
N GLY A 370 -8.99 16.53 -7.58
CA GLY A 370 -7.90 17.12 -8.33
C GLY A 370 -8.32 18.38 -9.11
N GLY A 371 -7.33 19.12 -9.57
CA GLY A 371 -7.47 20.32 -10.38
C GLY A 371 -6.71 20.23 -11.71
N PRO A 372 -6.65 21.32 -12.47
CA PRO A 372 -6.09 21.34 -13.84
C PRO A 372 -4.55 21.55 -13.88
N TRP A 373 -3.83 21.24 -12.81
CA TRP A 373 -2.38 21.29 -12.77
C TRP A 373 -1.75 20.04 -13.40
N PRO A 374 -0.67 20.14 -14.20
CA PRO A 374 0.04 21.38 -14.61
C PRO A 374 -0.47 21.99 -15.92
N GLU A 375 -1.54 21.49 -16.51
CA GLU A 375 -1.98 21.81 -17.87
C GLU A 375 -2.44 23.28 -18.03
N GLU A 376 -3.16 23.81 -17.05
CA GLU A 376 -3.75 25.16 -17.12
C GLU A 376 -3.17 26.12 -16.07
N VAL A 377 -2.52 25.61 -15.05
CA VAL A 377 -2.01 26.41 -13.92
C VAL A 377 -0.61 25.96 -13.51
N ASN A 378 0.24 26.91 -13.17
CA ASN A 378 1.65 26.67 -12.82
C ASN A 378 1.91 26.26 -11.35
N THR A 379 0.86 26.00 -10.56
CA THR A 379 0.96 25.49 -9.17
C THR A 379 -0.06 24.38 -8.95
N PRO A 380 0.16 23.40 -8.02
CA PRO A 380 -0.83 22.41 -7.70
C PRO A 380 -2.16 23.04 -7.25
N VAL A 381 -3.27 22.53 -7.80
CA VAL A 381 -4.62 23.01 -7.48
C VAL A 381 -5.49 21.83 -7.10
N THR A 382 -6.23 21.97 -6.02
CA THR A 382 -7.32 21.08 -5.64
C THR A 382 -8.65 21.82 -5.64
N THR A 383 -9.74 21.09 -5.82
CA THR A 383 -11.07 21.70 -5.98
C THR A 383 -12.12 21.02 -5.11
N ASN A 384 -13.13 21.79 -4.74
CA ASN A 384 -14.37 21.26 -4.17
C ASN A 384 -15.54 22.14 -4.65
N ALA A 385 -16.79 21.80 -4.33
CA ALA A 385 -17.95 22.58 -4.72
C ALA A 385 -17.80 24.06 -4.31
N GLY A 386 -17.81 24.98 -5.30
CA GLY A 386 -17.71 26.41 -5.07
C GLY A 386 -16.35 26.95 -4.59
N VAL A 387 -15.31 26.12 -4.50
CA VAL A 387 -13.97 26.55 -4.04
C VAL A 387 -12.84 25.88 -4.81
N ALA A 388 -11.72 26.58 -4.92
CA ALA A 388 -10.44 26.02 -5.34
C ALA A 388 -9.31 26.42 -4.38
N TYR A 389 -8.28 25.59 -4.28
CA TYR A 389 -7.14 25.79 -3.40
C TYR A 389 -5.86 25.81 -4.22
N LEU A 390 -5.17 26.93 -4.27
CA LEU A 390 -3.88 27.10 -4.92
C LEU A 390 -2.76 26.82 -3.88
N HIS A 391 -1.88 25.88 -4.21
CA HIS A 391 -0.79 25.48 -3.29
C HIS A 391 0.52 26.09 -3.72
N PHE A 392 0.95 27.16 -3.05
CA PHE A 392 2.23 27.82 -3.27
C PHE A 392 3.35 27.01 -2.65
N LEU A 393 4.15 26.32 -3.46
CA LEU A 393 5.21 25.46 -3.00
C LEU A 393 6.41 26.27 -2.46
N PRO A 394 7.14 25.78 -1.45
CA PRO A 394 8.38 26.41 -0.97
C PRO A 394 9.40 26.55 -2.09
N GLY A 395 10.03 27.72 -2.18
CA GLY A 395 11.06 28.01 -3.19
C GLY A 395 10.55 28.33 -4.60
N ASP A 396 9.28 28.08 -4.92
CA ASP A 396 8.69 28.42 -6.20
C ASP A 396 8.39 29.93 -6.33
N THR A 397 8.03 30.32 -7.56
CA THR A 397 7.62 31.68 -7.86
C THR A 397 6.47 32.13 -6.96
N SER A 398 6.49 33.39 -6.54
CA SER A 398 5.41 33.99 -5.76
C SER A 398 4.16 34.31 -6.60
N SER A 399 4.20 34.09 -7.93
CA SER A 399 3.13 34.39 -8.86
C SER A 399 2.51 33.14 -9.45
N VAL A 400 1.19 33.04 -9.37
CA VAL A 400 0.39 31.97 -9.96
C VAL A 400 -0.43 32.53 -11.13
N VAL A 401 -0.35 31.83 -12.27
CA VAL A 401 -1.16 32.10 -13.45
C VAL A 401 -1.99 30.87 -13.76
N TRP A 402 -3.32 31.04 -13.79
CA TRP A 402 -4.27 29.98 -14.11
C TRP A 402 -5.08 30.37 -15.37
N LYS A 403 -4.90 29.63 -16.47
CA LYS A 403 -5.64 29.79 -17.73
C LYS A 403 -6.99 29.07 -17.65
N ASN A 404 -8.01 29.63 -18.27
CA ASN A 404 -9.40 29.13 -18.23
C ASN A 404 -9.95 29.07 -16.78
N ALA A 405 -9.43 29.92 -15.88
CA ALA A 405 -9.85 29.97 -14.52
C ALA A 405 -11.29 30.46 -14.36
N PRO A 406 -12.11 29.84 -13.52
CA PRO A 406 -13.39 30.43 -13.12
C PRO A 406 -13.13 31.76 -12.37
N LYS A 407 -14.07 32.73 -12.54
CA LYS A 407 -13.93 34.03 -11.89
C LYS A 407 -14.13 33.90 -10.37
N PRO A 408 -13.11 34.18 -9.53
CA PRO A 408 -13.29 34.18 -8.08
C PRO A 408 -14.08 35.42 -7.64
N THR A 409 -14.81 35.27 -6.54
CA THR A 409 -15.45 36.38 -5.81
C THR A 409 -14.57 36.88 -4.67
N ARG A 410 -13.73 36.03 -4.13
CA ARG A 410 -12.82 36.31 -3.01
C ARG A 410 -11.65 35.33 -3.00
N ALA A 411 -10.49 35.78 -2.49
CA ALA A 411 -9.33 34.95 -2.19
C ALA A 411 -8.84 35.20 -0.76
N ILE A 412 -8.42 34.16 -0.04
CA ILE A 412 -7.83 34.26 1.29
C ILE A 412 -6.62 33.33 1.44
N LEU A 413 -5.63 33.75 2.21
CA LEU A 413 -4.55 32.86 2.67
C LEU A 413 -5.04 32.06 3.88
N LEU A 414 -5.18 30.71 3.73
CA LEU A 414 -5.77 29.86 4.79
C LEU A 414 -5.07 29.98 6.13
N ARG A 415 -3.73 30.07 6.14
CA ARG A 415 -2.94 30.11 7.37
C ARG A 415 -3.28 31.31 8.28
N THR A 416 -3.58 32.46 7.70
CA THR A 416 -3.80 33.72 8.43
C THR A 416 -5.23 34.25 8.28
N ASN A 417 -6.02 33.67 7.40
CA ASN A 417 -7.34 34.15 6.97
C ASN A 417 -7.31 35.56 6.33
N GLN A 418 -6.13 36.02 5.93
CA GLN A 418 -5.90 37.34 5.32
C GLN A 418 -6.45 37.36 3.88
N PRO A 419 -7.18 38.38 3.44
CA PRO A 419 -7.54 38.57 2.04
C PRO A 419 -6.30 38.67 1.15
N ILE A 420 -6.39 38.11 -0.05
CA ILE A 420 -5.35 38.16 -1.08
C ILE A 420 -5.95 38.79 -2.32
N ASP A 421 -5.25 39.78 -2.88
CA ASP A 421 -5.63 40.43 -4.11
C ASP A 421 -5.38 39.51 -5.31
N PHE A 422 -6.24 39.60 -6.31
CA PHE A 422 -6.11 38.88 -7.57
C PHE A 422 -6.57 39.70 -8.75
N LYS A 423 -6.07 39.35 -9.94
CA LYS A 423 -6.56 39.90 -11.21
C LYS A 423 -7.22 38.76 -11.98
N HIS A 424 -8.38 39.04 -12.58
CA HIS A 424 -9.07 38.12 -13.46
C HIS A 424 -9.58 38.83 -14.70
N SER A 425 -9.04 38.46 -15.85
CA SER A 425 -9.47 39.02 -17.15
C SER A 425 -9.34 37.95 -18.24
N ASN A 426 -10.33 37.91 -19.14
CA ASN A 426 -10.35 36.99 -20.29
C ASN A 426 -10.09 35.50 -19.90
N GLY A 427 -10.62 35.06 -18.76
CA GLY A 427 -10.42 33.69 -18.26
C GLY A 427 -9.03 33.41 -17.70
N ILE A 428 -8.20 34.43 -17.51
CA ILE A 428 -6.87 34.29 -16.87
C ILE A 428 -6.94 34.86 -15.46
N LEU A 429 -6.59 34.05 -14.48
CA LEU A 429 -6.44 34.46 -13.10
C LEU A 429 -4.94 34.60 -12.77
N GLU A 430 -4.58 35.75 -12.19
CA GLU A 430 -3.25 36.02 -11.69
C GLU A 430 -3.32 36.34 -10.20
N ILE A 431 -2.47 35.69 -9.41
CA ILE A 431 -2.35 35.88 -7.96
C ILE A 431 -0.89 35.94 -7.57
N ASP A 432 -0.52 37.01 -6.89
CA ASP A 432 0.80 37.14 -6.28
C ASP A 432 0.72 36.92 -4.77
N LEU A 433 1.58 36.05 -4.24
CA LEU A 433 1.76 35.85 -2.82
C LEU A 433 3.15 36.37 -2.40
N PRO A 434 3.26 37.61 -1.92
CA PRO A 434 4.54 38.25 -1.62
C PRO A 434 5.39 37.47 -0.62
N LYS A 435 6.71 37.47 -0.81
CA LYS A 435 7.65 36.68 0.03
C LYS A 435 7.55 36.99 1.53
N ASN A 436 7.25 38.25 1.89
CA ASN A 436 7.13 38.65 3.28
C ASN A 436 5.93 38.08 4.05
N ILE A 437 4.94 37.53 3.33
CA ILE A 437 3.79 36.85 3.94
C ILE A 437 3.81 35.34 3.71
N ARG A 438 4.85 34.81 3.05
CA ARG A 438 5.01 33.37 2.85
C ARG A 438 5.63 32.68 4.05
N SER A 439 5.25 31.41 4.25
CA SER A 439 5.88 30.54 5.25
C SER A 439 7.01 29.70 4.61
N ASN A 440 7.74 28.96 5.45
CA ASN A 440 8.71 27.96 4.98
C ASN A 440 8.05 26.64 4.55
N ASN A 441 6.71 26.58 4.53
CA ASN A 441 5.95 25.41 4.12
C ASN A 441 5.02 25.77 2.95
N VAL A 442 4.25 24.83 2.45
CA VAL A 442 3.22 25.10 1.44
C VAL A 442 2.19 26.09 2.01
N ASP A 443 2.06 27.24 1.37
CA ASP A 443 1.00 28.21 1.67
C ASP A 443 -0.20 27.93 0.75
N VAL A 444 -1.43 28.03 1.27
CA VAL A 444 -2.65 27.71 0.52
C VAL A 444 -3.52 28.95 0.41
N VAL A 445 -3.79 29.36 -0.84
CA VAL A 445 -4.79 30.39 -1.14
C VAL A 445 -6.09 29.72 -1.53
N LYS A 446 -7.14 29.96 -0.75
CA LYS A 446 -8.51 29.52 -1.04
C LYS A 446 -9.23 30.56 -1.88
N LEU A 447 -9.72 30.12 -3.02
CA LEU A 447 -10.58 30.90 -3.92
C LEU A 447 -12.04 30.52 -3.68
N PHE A 448 -12.90 31.50 -3.51
CA PHE A 448 -14.34 31.33 -3.53
C PHE A 448 -14.81 31.62 -4.97
N ILE A 449 -15.43 30.60 -5.57
CA ILE A 449 -15.91 30.65 -6.96
C ILE A 449 -17.42 30.84 -6.85
N GLY A 450 -17.96 31.89 -7.48
CA GLY A 450 -19.40 32.10 -7.52
C GLY A 450 -20.11 30.94 -8.25
N GLU A 451 -21.35 30.67 -7.86
CA GLU A 451 -22.22 29.74 -8.58
C GLU A 451 -22.50 30.29 -10.01
#